data_c2d86bbe16022890803e5571f97232ef
#
_entry.id   c2d86bbe16022890803e5571f97232ef
#
_cell.length_a   1.000
_cell.length_b   1.000
_cell.length_c   1.000
_cell.angle_alpha   90.00
_cell.angle_beta   90.00
_cell.angle_gamma   90.00
#
_symmetry.space_group_name_H-M   'P 1'
#
loop_
_entity.id
_entity.type
_entity.pdbx_description
1 polymer ?
#
loop_
_entity_poly.entity_id
_entity_poly.type
_entity_poly.pdbx_seq_one_letter_code
_entity_poly.pdbx_strand_id
1 'polypeptide(L)'
;MRAQLLGFPTALGMPRVVSEEGPAALRRIGLVQALEHVLEVTDLGDMPVVRPEAGEGVGRLLQKVIVTARRQASVFAAAYTADSLPITLGGDHTTSLGTALALAQLGLSFDVVWLDAHGDFNTPITSRSGNPHGMVLAILAGLTPYLPQIVAPCRLHLWGVRDLDSGERSLLEALGVDVRDIAATRAGWPALLGSLARNVLLSFDCDCCQPDVAPGTMTPVPDGFERAEALRIVQQLSESRRVLALDMVELHPDRDRQNHTARLARDVVLTVAAAQSRYQAATPAAGRLPSTKSEPKRPSKL
;
A
#
# COMPACT_ATOMS: atom_id res chain seq x y z
N MET A 1 9.02 5.76 -18.45
CA MET A 1 8.17 5.16 -17.38
C MET A 1 6.74 5.60 -17.56
N ARG A 2 5.77 4.74 -17.23
CA ARG A 2 4.32 5.00 -17.33
C ARG A 2 3.70 4.82 -15.95
N ALA A 3 2.79 5.69 -15.52
CA ALA A 3 1.96 5.47 -14.35
C ALA A 3 0.71 4.67 -14.73
N GLN A 4 0.35 3.66 -13.92
CA GLN A 4 -0.88 2.88 -14.07
C GLN A 4 -1.71 3.04 -12.80
N LEU A 5 -2.85 3.70 -12.90
CA LEU A 5 -3.76 3.90 -11.78
C LEU A 5 -4.80 2.79 -11.76
N LEU A 6 -4.99 2.17 -10.60
CA LEU A 6 -6.07 1.21 -10.34
C LEU A 6 -6.81 1.63 -9.08
N GLY A 7 -8.09 1.96 -9.20
CA GLY A 7 -8.92 2.20 -8.02
C GLY A 7 -9.40 0.88 -7.40
N PHE A 8 -9.23 0.78 -6.11
CA PHE A 8 -9.70 -0.36 -5.32
C PHE A 8 -10.56 0.11 -4.14
N PRO A 9 -11.80 0.49 -4.42
CA PRO A 9 -12.72 1.07 -3.43
C PRO A 9 -13.25 -0.01 -2.47
N THR A 10 -12.40 -0.49 -1.55
CA THR A 10 -12.79 -1.49 -0.55
C THR A 10 -13.20 -0.85 0.78
N ALA A 11 -14.21 -1.43 1.42
CA ALA A 11 -14.64 -1.13 2.79
C ALA A 11 -14.79 -2.43 3.61
N LEU A 12 -14.17 -3.52 3.18
CA LEU A 12 -14.23 -4.82 3.85
C LEU A 12 -13.39 -4.85 5.13
N GLY A 13 -12.36 -4.03 5.18
CA GLY A 13 -11.44 -3.95 6.33
C GLY A 13 -12.03 -3.27 7.54
N MET A 14 -12.96 -2.35 7.33
CA MET A 14 -13.68 -1.62 8.39
C MET A 14 -15.19 -1.58 8.08
N PRO A 15 -15.93 -2.68 8.29
CA PRO A 15 -17.29 -2.87 7.75
C PRO A 15 -18.36 -1.90 8.27
N ARG A 16 -18.05 -1.09 9.28
CA ARG A 16 -18.95 -0.07 9.82
C ARG A 16 -18.71 1.32 9.26
N VAL A 17 -17.76 1.46 8.34
CA VAL A 17 -17.32 2.75 7.82
C VAL A 17 -17.19 2.66 6.31
N VAL A 18 -17.61 3.71 5.62
CA VAL A 18 -17.50 3.83 4.16
C VAL A 18 -16.15 4.42 3.81
N SER A 19 -15.19 3.60 3.39
CA SER A 19 -13.86 4.04 2.90
C SER A 19 -13.72 3.96 1.37
N GLU A 20 -14.78 3.52 0.70
CA GLU A 20 -14.77 3.24 -0.74
C GLU A 20 -14.69 4.47 -1.65
N GLU A 21 -14.85 5.67 -1.10
CA GLU A 21 -14.82 6.91 -1.90
C GLU A 21 -13.44 7.53 -2.11
N GLY A 22 -12.40 6.99 -1.48
CA GLY A 22 -11.02 7.48 -1.60
C GLY A 22 -10.53 7.60 -3.05
N PRO A 23 -10.63 6.55 -3.89
CA PRO A 23 -10.22 6.59 -5.29
C PRO A 23 -10.92 7.68 -6.10
N ALA A 24 -12.24 7.81 -5.93
CA ALA A 24 -13.03 8.84 -6.61
C ALA A 24 -12.67 10.26 -6.14
N ALA A 25 -12.38 10.44 -4.85
CA ALA A 25 -11.97 11.74 -4.30
C ALA A 25 -10.63 12.19 -4.88
N LEU A 26 -9.65 11.30 -4.99
CA LEU A 26 -8.36 11.62 -5.58
C LEU A 26 -8.48 12.02 -7.06
N ARG A 27 -9.33 11.35 -7.82
CA ARG A 27 -9.59 11.74 -9.22
C ARG A 27 -10.29 13.09 -9.30
N ARG A 28 -11.28 13.37 -8.43
CA ARG A 28 -12.01 14.65 -8.38
C ARG A 28 -11.08 15.85 -8.10
N ILE A 29 -10.01 15.68 -7.33
CA ILE A 29 -9.04 16.76 -7.08
C ILE A 29 -7.96 16.89 -8.16
N GLY A 30 -8.11 16.20 -9.29
CA GLY A 30 -7.23 16.33 -10.45
C GLY A 30 -5.95 15.52 -10.36
N LEU A 31 -5.92 14.37 -9.67
CA LEU A 31 -4.74 13.50 -9.58
C LEU A 31 -4.27 13.05 -10.97
N VAL A 32 -5.20 12.60 -11.83
CA VAL A 32 -4.86 12.08 -13.17
C VAL A 32 -4.20 13.17 -14.00
N GLN A 33 -4.82 14.36 -14.10
CA GLN A 33 -4.29 15.50 -14.84
C GLN A 33 -2.93 15.96 -14.30
N ALA A 34 -2.75 15.95 -12.97
CA ALA A 34 -1.46 16.31 -12.38
C ALA A 34 -0.36 15.28 -12.70
N LEU A 35 -0.68 13.98 -12.73
CA LEU A 35 0.25 12.92 -13.12
C LEU A 35 0.64 13.00 -14.61
N GLU A 36 -0.28 13.38 -15.50
CA GLU A 36 -0.02 13.54 -16.94
C GLU A 36 1.05 14.60 -17.25
N HIS A 37 1.28 15.54 -16.33
CA HIS A 37 2.40 16.47 -16.41
C HIS A 37 3.76 15.87 -16.01
N VAL A 38 3.75 14.68 -15.38
CA VAL A 38 4.96 13.99 -14.87
C VAL A 38 5.30 12.77 -15.72
N LEU A 39 4.31 11.97 -16.08
CA LEU A 39 4.44 10.69 -16.77
C LEU A 39 3.30 10.46 -17.77
N GLU A 40 3.49 9.51 -18.70
CA GLU A 40 2.35 8.92 -19.41
C GLU A 40 1.46 8.16 -18.40
N VAL A 41 0.15 8.40 -18.43
CA VAL A 41 -0.82 7.84 -17.47
C VAL A 41 -1.77 6.90 -18.17
N THR A 42 -2.00 5.74 -17.57
CA THR A 42 -3.12 4.84 -17.90
C THR A 42 -3.99 4.69 -16.66
N ASP A 43 -5.19 5.26 -16.69
CA ASP A 43 -6.17 5.03 -15.62
C ASP A 43 -7.05 3.82 -15.99
N LEU A 44 -6.91 2.75 -15.20
CA LEU A 44 -7.64 1.49 -15.37
C LEU A 44 -9.06 1.54 -14.77
N GLY A 45 -9.42 2.67 -14.16
CA GLY A 45 -10.69 2.83 -13.46
C GLY A 45 -10.73 2.12 -12.11
N ASP A 46 -11.96 1.94 -11.60
CA ASP A 46 -12.20 1.32 -10.30
C ASP A 46 -12.65 -0.13 -10.45
N MET A 47 -12.15 -0.99 -9.57
CA MET A 47 -12.70 -2.34 -9.42
C MET A 47 -14.11 -2.29 -8.80
N PRO A 48 -14.96 -3.30 -9.08
CA PRO A 48 -16.27 -3.39 -8.44
C PRO A 48 -16.16 -3.46 -6.92
N VAL A 49 -16.95 -2.65 -6.23
CA VAL A 49 -17.02 -2.63 -4.76
C VAL A 49 -17.65 -3.92 -4.25
N VAL A 50 -17.00 -4.55 -3.28
CA VAL A 50 -17.57 -5.65 -2.49
C VAL A 50 -17.82 -5.13 -1.08
N ARG A 51 -19.07 -5.19 -0.64
CA ARG A 51 -19.47 -4.70 0.68
C ARG A 51 -19.66 -5.83 1.69
N PRO A 52 -19.44 -5.56 2.99
CA PRO A 52 -19.81 -6.49 4.04
C PRO A 52 -21.33 -6.64 4.15
N GLU A 53 -21.79 -7.79 4.64
CA GLU A 53 -23.19 -7.99 5.00
C GLU A 53 -23.41 -7.64 6.47
N ALA A 54 -24.62 -7.22 6.82
CA ALA A 54 -24.95 -6.89 8.20
C ALA A 54 -24.77 -8.12 9.11
N GLY A 55 -24.00 -7.96 10.21
CA GLY A 55 -23.74 -9.05 11.16
C GLY A 55 -22.72 -10.09 10.70
N GLU A 56 -21.99 -9.82 9.63
CA GLU A 56 -20.96 -10.71 9.13
C GLU A 56 -19.78 -10.82 10.12
N GLY A 57 -19.42 -12.05 10.50
CA GLY A 57 -18.30 -12.28 11.41
C GLY A 57 -16.94 -12.17 10.72
N VAL A 58 -15.89 -11.93 11.51
CA VAL A 58 -14.52 -11.69 11.05
C VAL A 58 -14.02 -12.75 10.07
N GLY A 59 -14.32 -14.03 10.29
CA GLY A 59 -13.88 -15.10 9.39
C GLY A 59 -14.46 -14.99 7.98
N ARG A 60 -15.73 -14.60 7.83
CA ARG A 60 -16.35 -14.34 6.53
C ARG A 60 -15.79 -13.07 5.87
N LEU A 61 -15.60 -12.01 6.65
CA LEU A 61 -14.99 -10.78 6.16
C LEU A 61 -13.60 -11.06 5.59
N LEU A 62 -12.77 -11.80 6.31
CA LEU A 62 -11.44 -12.19 5.84
C LEU A 62 -11.49 -13.04 4.57
N GLN A 63 -12.43 -13.98 4.46
CA GLN A 63 -12.62 -14.73 3.21
C GLN A 63 -12.96 -13.80 2.03
N LYS A 64 -13.87 -12.82 2.22
CA LYS A 64 -14.20 -11.82 1.20
C LYS A 64 -12.99 -10.95 0.84
N VAL A 65 -12.24 -10.50 1.83
CA VAL A 65 -10.99 -9.74 1.64
C VAL A 65 -10.02 -10.53 0.77
N ILE A 66 -9.77 -11.81 1.08
CA ILE A 66 -8.85 -12.65 0.29
C ILE A 66 -9.34 -12.87 -1.14
N VAL A 67 -10.63 -13.15 -1.33
CA VAL A 67 -11.21 -13.31 -2.68
C VAL A 67 -11.06 -12.03 -3.50
N THR A 68 -11.31 -10.88 -2.86
CA THR A 68 -11.23 -9.57 -3.49
C THR A 68 -9.78 -9.20 -3.81
N ALA A 69 -8.84 -9.45 -2.87
CA ALA A 69 -7.41 -9.26 -3.08
C ALA A 69 -6.85 -10.11 -4.23
N ARG A 70 -7.30 -11.36 -4.37
CA ARG A 70 -6.90 -12.21 -5.51
C ARG A 70 -7.41 -11.67 -6.85
N ARG A 71 -8.61 -11.09 -6.90
CA ARG A 71 -9.14 -10.42 -8.10
C ARG A 71 -8.31 -9.18 -8.43
N GLN A 72 -8.01 -8.36 -7.44
CA GLN A 72 -7.13 -7.19 -7.60
C GLN A 72 -5.76 -7.63 -8.14
N ALA A 73 -5.16 -8.66 -7.55
CA ALA A 73 -3.87 -9.19 -7.98
C ALA A 73 -3.89 -9.61 -9.46
N SER A 74 -4.97 -10.24 -9.93
CA SER A 74 -5.10 -10.64 -11.32
C SER A 74 -5.18 -9.45 -12.28
N VAL A 75 -5.93 -8.40 -11.92
CA VAL A 75 -6.04 -7.16 -12.73
C VAL A 75 -4.70 -6.43 -12.76
N PHE A 76 -4.08 -6.27 -11.59
CA PHE A 76 -2.77 -5.63 -11.45
C PHE A 76 -1.69 -6.36 -12.25
N ALA A 77 -1.59 -7.69 -12.10
CA ALA A 77 -0.58 -8.48 -12.80
C ALA A 77 -0.76 -8.46 -14.34
N ALA A 78 -2.01 -8.41 -14.80
CA ALA A 78 -2.32 -8.30 -16.24
C ALA A 78 -1.90 -6.94 -16.83
N ALA A 79 -1.97 -5.87 -16.03
CA ALA A 79 -1.60 -4.53 -16.47
C ALA A 79 -0.10 -4.23 -16.27
N TYR A 80 0.58 -4.95 -15.39
CA TYR A 80 1.96 -4.69 -15.00
C TYR A 80 2.94 -4.79 -16.18
N THR A 81 3.81 -3.79 -16.30
CA THR A 81 4.98 -3.83 -17.18
C THR A 81 6.24 -3.40 -16.42
N ALA A 82 7.40 -3.88 -16.85
CA ALA A 82 8.65 -3.61 -16.13
C ALA A 82 9.06 -2.11 -16.11
N ASP A 83 8.47 -1.30 -16.98
CA ASP A 83 8.67 0.15 -17.10
C ASP A 83 7.49 0.97 -16.54
N SER A 84 6.51 0.32 -15.91
CA SER A 84 5.39 1.00 -15.25
C SER A 84 5.64 1.23 -13.76
N LEU A 85 4.94 2.23 -13.22
CA LEU A 85 4.70 2.46 -11.81
C LEU A 85 3.20 2.24 -11.56
N PRO A 86 2.81 1.06 -11.10
CA PRO A 86 1.45 0.84 -10.63
C PRO A 86 1.17 1.63 -9.35
N ILE A 87 0.02 2.29 -9.32
CA ILE A 87 -0.46 3.08 -8.19
C ILE A 87 -1.87 2.60 -7.87
N THR A 88 -2.04 1.98 -6.72
CA THR A 88 -3.35 1.56 -6.24
C THR A 88 -3.95 2.68 -5.39
N LEU A 89 -5.10 3.18 -5.82
CA LEU A 89 -5.89 4.12 -5.04
C LEU A 89 -6.87 3.30 -4.21
N GLY A 90 -6.58 3.14 -2.92
CA GLY A 90 -7.34 2.26 -2.05
C GLY A 90 -8.54 2.93 -1.38
N GLY A 91 -9.39 2.08 -0.82
CA GLY A 91 -10.28 2.40 0.29
C GLY A 91 -9.53 2.14 1.60
N ASP A 92 -9.92 1.06 2.31
CA ASP A 92 -9.20 0.63 3.52
C ASP A 92 -7.87 -0.09 3.19
N HIS A 93 -7.06 -0.35 4.22
CA HIS A 93 -5.71 -0.91 4.07
C HIS A 93 -5.67 -2.38 3.57
N THR A 94 -6.82 -3.11 3.51
CA THR A 94 -6.87 -4.44 2.88
C THR A 94 -6.51 -4.41 1.39
N THR A 95 -6.52 -3.24 0.77
CA THR A 95 -6.04 -2.97 -0.58
C THR A 95 -4.64 -3.53 -0.83
N SER A 96 -3.72 -3.36 0.11
CA SER A 96 -2.31 -3.76 -0.06
C SER A 96 -2.09 -5.27 -0.14
N LEU A 97 -3.06 -6.09 0.31
CA LEU A 97 -3.01 -7.54 0.08
C LEU A 97 -2.99 -7.90 -1.40
N GLY A 98 -3.84 -7.24 -2.20
CA GLY A 98 -3.91 -7.50 -3.64
C GLY A 98 -2.66 -7.06 -4.38
N THR A 99 -2.10 -5.91 -4.02
CA THR A 99 -0.85 -5.41 -4.60
C THR A 99 0.32 -6.34 -4.29
N ALA A 100 0.49 -6.74 -3.01
CA ALA A 100 1.56 -7.66 -2.62
C ALA A 100 1.41 -9.04 -3.28
N LEU A 101 0.19 -9.58 -3.36
CA LEU A 101 -0.10 -10.83 -4.07
C LEU A 101 0.27 -10.74 -5.55
N ALA A 102 -0.05 -9.64 -6.23
CA ALA A 102 0.28 -9.44 -7.64
C ALA A 102 1.80 -9.44 -7.86
N LEU A 103 2.55 -8.70 -7.05
CA LEU A 103 4.01 -8.66 -7.14
C LEU A 103 4.63 -10.04 -6.91
N ALA A 104 4.12 -10.81 -5.95
CA ALA A 104 4.56 -12.19 -5.69
C ALA A 104 4.21 -13.13 -6.85
N GLN A 105 3.01 -13.04 -7.44
CA GLN A 105 2.61 -13.82 -8.62
C GLN A 105 3.49 -13.53 -9.85
N LEU A 106 3.99 -12.31 -9.97
CA LEU A 106 4.94 -11.90 -11.00
C LEU A 106 6.38 -12.40 -10.72
N GLY A 107 6.60 -13.12 -9.62
CA GLY A 107 7.91 -13.62 -9.21
C GLY A 107 8.86 -12.52 -8.73
N LEU A 108 8.34 -11.37 -8.34
CA LEU A 108 9.14 -10.25 -7.90
C LEU A 108 9.50 -10.39 -6.42
N SER A 109 10.75 -10.08 -6.09
CA SER A 109 11.24 -10.04 -4.70
C SER A 109 11.32 -8.58 -4.25
N PHE A 110 10.70 -8.25 -3.10
CA PHE A 110 10.56 -6.88 -2.61
C PHE A 110 10.48 -6.84 -1.08
N ASP A 111 10.88 -5.73 -0.49
CA ASP A 111 10.53 -5.39 0.88
C ASP A 111 9.24 -4.58 0.88
N VAL A 112 8.52 -4.60 2.00
CA VAL A 112 7.34 -3.77 2.23
C VAL A 112 7.73 -2.63 3.14
N VAL A 113 7.55 -1.40 2.67
CA VAL A 113 7.64 -0.19 3.48
C VAL A 113 6.24 0.28 3.78
N TRP A 114 5.89 0.25 5.07
CA TRP A 114 4.57 0.55 5.60
C TRP A 114 4.64 1.84 6.39
N LEU A 115 4.17 2.94 5.80
CA LEU A 115 4.06 4.24 6.46
C LEU A 115 2.67 4.35 7.06
N ASP A 116 2.57 4.24 8.39
CA ASP A 116 1.31 4.05 9.10
C ASP A 116 1.47 4.46 10.57
N ALA A 117 0.38 4.87 11.21
CA ALA A 117 0.30 5.01 12.66
C ALA A 117 0.21 3.66 13.38
N HIS A 118 -0.28 2.63 12.69
CA HIS A 118 -0.63 1.30 13.21
C HIS A 118 0.33 0.22 12.73
N GLY A 119 0.22 -0.97 13.31
CA GLY A 119 1.05 -2.11 12.92
C GLY A 119 0.44 -2.96 11.83
N ASP A 120 -0.90 -3.00 11.75
CA ASP A 120 -1.69 -3.86 10.86
C ASP A 120 -1.26 -5.34 10.87
N PHE A 121 -0.73 -5.76 12.03
CA PHE A 121 -0.14 -7.08 12.26
C PHE A 121 -0.97 -7.94 13.24
N ASN A 122 -2.21 -7.53 13.51
CA ASN A 122 -3.14 -8.32 14.29
C ASN A 122 -3.55 -9.60 13.55
N THR A 123 -3.88 -10.63 14.31
CA THR A 123 -4.56 -11.83 13.83
C THR A 123 -6.02 -11.80 14.33
N PRO A 124 -6.90 -12.69 13.84
CA PRO A 124 -8.25 -12.82 14.42
C PRO A 124 -8.28 -13.11 15.93
N ILE A 125 -7.16 -13.58 16.49
CA ILE A 125 -7.03 -13.90 17.92
C ILE A 125 -6.56 -12.67 18.72
N THR A 126 -5.70 -11.85 18.17
CA THR A 126 -5.10 -10.69 18.87
C THR A 126 -5.88 -9.41 18.68
N SER A 127 -6.65 -9.29 17.60
CA SER A 127 -7.42 -8.08 17.28
C SER A 127 -8.56 -7.86 18.24
N ARG A 128 -8.65 -6.65 18.79
CA ARG A 128 -9.76 -6.21 19.65
C ARG A 128 -10.99 -5.79 18.84
N SER A 129 -10.77 -5.18 17.69
CA SER A 129 -11.85 -4.68 16.84
C SER A 129 -12.46 -5.77 15.96
N GLY A 130 -11.67 -6.80 15.58
CA GLY A 130 -12.01 -7.79 14.59
C GLY A 130 -11.98 -7.23 13.15
N ASN A 131 -11.49 -6.02 12.95
CA ASN A 131 -11.43 -5.36 11.64
C ASN A 131 -10.28 -5.92 10.79
N PRO A 132 -10.55 -6.43 9.57
CA PRO A 132 -9.52 -7.00 8.70
C PRO A 132 -8.41 -6.05 8.27
N HIS A 133 -8.65 -4.72 8.19
CA HIS A 133 -7.61 -3.76 7.79
C HIS A 133 -6.40 -3.81 8.74
N GLY A 134 -6.63 -3.98 10.06
CA GLY A 134 -5.57 -4.15 11.05
C GLY A 134 -4.89 -5.53 11.05
N MET A 135 -5.11 -6.39 10.03
CA MET A 135 -4.56 -7.75 9.96
C MET A 135 -3.72 -7.99 8.69
N VAL A 136 -3.56 -7.00 7.85
CA VAL A 136 -2.99 -7.12 6.51
C VAL A 136 -1.60 -7.72 6.52
N LEU A 137 -0.71 -7.18 7.34
CA LEU A 137 0.68 -7.64 7.40
C LEU A 137 0.83 -9.02 8.04
N ALA A 138 -0.02 -9.36 9.03
CA ALA A 138 -0.06 -10.72 9.60
C ALA A 138 -0.50 -11.75 8.55
N ILE A 139 -1.46 -11.39 7.69
CA ILE A 139 -1.88 -12.24 6.57
C ILE A 139 -0.74 -12.42 5.57
N LEU A 140 -0.05 -11.35 5.17
CA LEU A 140 1.11 -11.40 4.27
C LEU A 140 2.27 -12.20 4.85
N ALA A 141 2.47 -12.15 6.17
CA ALA A 141 3.47 -12.93 6.89
C ALA A 141 3.08 -14.42 7.07
N GLY A 142 1.89 -14.83 6.64
CA GLY A 142 1.42 -16.22 6.74
C GLY A 142 0.96 -16.64 8.14
N LEU A 143 0.62 -15.68 9.01
CA LEU A 143 0.16 -15.97 10.37
C LEU A 143 -1.32 -16.34 10.47
N THR A 144 -1.99 -16.44 9.34
CA THR A 144 -3.40 -16.80 9.26
C THR A 144 -3.59 -17.96 8.27
N PRO A 145 -4.68 -18.74 8.37
CA PRO A 145 -4.91 -19.86 7.46
C PRO A 145 -5.39 -19.43 6.05
N TYR A 146 -5.50 -18.15 5.77
CA TYR A 146 -6.11 -17.65 4.54
C TYR A 146 -5.15 -17.56 3.36
N LEU A 147 -3.86 -17.29 3.62
CA LEU A 147 -2.81 -17.25 2.61
C LEU A 147 -1.54 -17.90 3.15
N PRO A 148 -0.72 -18.52 2.27
CA PRO A 148 0.66 -18.85 2.63
C PRO A 148 1.45 -17.56 2.88
N GLN A 149 2.63 -17.69 3.46
CA GLN A 149 3.56 -16.57 3.61
C GLN A 149 3.91 -15.98 2.23
N ILE A 150 3.59 -14.71 2.04
CA ILE A 150 3.91 -13.92 0.83
C ILE A 150 5.16 -13.09 1.04
N VAL A 151 5.30 -12.51 2.25
CA VAL A 151 6.45 -11.68 2.63
C VAL A 151 7.00 -12.20 3.96
N ALA A 152 8.30 -12.45 4.03
CA ALA A 152 8.93 -12.82 5.29
C ALA A 152 8.93 -11.65 6.28
N PRO A 153 8.73 -11.88 7.60
CA PRO A 153 8.70 -10.81 8.60
C PRO A 153 9.90 -9.87 8.56
N CYS A 154 11.10 -10.38 8.31
CA CYS A 154 12.33 -9.58 8.21
C CYS A 154 12.37 -8.65 6.97
N ARG A 155 11.38 -8.71 6.09
CA ARG A 155 11.21 -7.83 4.92
C ARG A 155 10.06 -6.83 5.08
N LEU A 156 9.48 -6.76 6.27
CA LEU A 156 8.45 -5.79 6.66
C LEU A 156 9.13 -4.67 7.45
N HIS A 157 8.97 -3.44 6.99
CA HIS A 157 9.52 -2.24 7.58
C HIS A 157 8.37 -1.27 7.88
N LEU A 158 7.99 -1.17 9.15
CA LEU A 158 6.87 -0.38 9.63
C LEU A 158 7.39 0.92 10.23
N TRP A 159 7.11 2.04 9.61
CA TRP A 159 7.64 3.34 10.02
C TRP A 159 6.53 4.34 10.35
N GLY A 160 6.66 5.00 11.48
CA GLY A 160 5.69 5.95 12.00
C GLY A 160 4.72 5.33 13.01
N VAL A 161 4.90 4.05 13.33
CA VAL A 161 4.00 3.28 14.21
C VAL A 161 4.00 3.83 15.63
N ARG A 162 2.82 4.12 16.18
CA ARG A 162 2.64 4.70 17.51
C ARG A 162 1.40 4.24 18.26
N ASP A 163 0.55 3.45 17.58
CA ASP A 163 -0.59 2.78 18.21
C ASP A 163 -0.57 1.26 17.88
N LEU A 164 -0.35 0.45 18.88
CA LEU A 164 -0.25 -1.01 18.78
C LEU A 164 -1.05 -1.69 19.89
N ASP A 165 -1.88 -2.64 19.53
CA ASP A 165 -2.46 -3.59 20.47
C ASP A 165 -1.36 -4.43 21.14
N SER A 166 -1.55 -4.83 22.41
CA SER A 166 -0.54 -5.59 23.17
C SER A 166 -0.18 -6.93 22.52
N GLY A 167 -1.19 -7.64 21.98
CA GLY A 167 -0.97 -8.91 21.27
C GLY A 167 -0.24 -8.74 19.95
N GLU A 168 -0.53 -7.67 19.22
CA GLU A 168 0.16 -7.28 18.00
C GLU A 168 1.63 -6.95 18.26
N ARG A 169 1.93 -6.12 19.27
CA ARG A 169 3.29 -5.80 19.71
C ARG A 169 4.10 -7.05 19.98
N SER A 170 3.53 -8.00 20.74
CA SER A 170 4.20 -9.25 21.06
C SER A 170 4.53 -10.10 19.82
N LEU A 171 3.66 -10.12 18.83
CA LEU A 171 3.90 -10.81 17.55
C LEU A 171 5.02 -10.15 16.75
N LEU A 172 4.99 -8.83 16.63
CA LEU A 172 6.00 -8.05 15.92
C LEU A 172 7.40 -8.26 16.52
N GLU A 173 7.50 -8.18 17.85
CA GLU A 173 8.74 -8.41 18.59
C GLU A 173 9.25 -9.85 18.44
N ALA A 174 8.36 -10.85 18.61
CA ALA A 174 8.72 -12.27 18.51
C ALA A 174 9.23 -12.66 17.11
N LEU A 175 8.75 -11.99 16.05
CA LEU A 175 9.14 -12.26 14.69
C LEU A 175 10.26 -11.35 14.16
N GLY A 176 10.73 -10.41 14.99
CA GLY A 176 11.82 -9.51 14.63
C GLY A 176 11.48 -8.56 13.49
N VAL A 177 10.20 -8.11 13.41
CA VAL A 177 9.78 -7.13 12.41
C VAL A 177 10.40 -5.76 12.72
N ASP A 178 10.86 -5.04 11.70
CA ASP A 178 11.44 -3.70 11.86
C ASP A 178 10.32 -2.68 12.07
N VAL A 179 10.04 -2.34 13.34
CA VAL A 179 9.03 -1.37 13.74
C VAL A 179 9.71 -0.13 14.29
N ARG A 180 9.39 1.03 13.73
CA ARG A 180 9.92 2.34 14.12
C ARG A 180 8.79 3.31 14.37
N ASP A 181 8.81 3.94 15.55
CA ASP A 181 7.99 5.09 15.84
C ASP A 181 8.51 6.34 15.07
N ILE A 182 7.83 7.46 15.25
CA ILE A 182 8.20 8.73 14.59
C ILE A 182 9.62 9.16 14.97
N ALA A 183 10.00 9.08 16.27
CA ALA A 183 11.31 9.51 16.75
C ALA A 183 12.44 8.61 16.22
N ALA A 184 12.23 7.29 16.25
CA ALA A 184 13.18 6.32 15.73
C ALA A 184 13.32 6.41 14.20
N THR A 185 12.22 6.69 13.48
CA THR A 185 12.25 6.93 12.03
C THR A 185 13.08 8.17 11.71
N ARG A 186 12.89 9.28 12.42
CA ARG A 186 13.65 10.52 12.24
C ARG A 186 15.15 10.30 12.52
N ALA A 187 15.47 9.67 13.63
CA ALA A 187 16.85 9.45 14.06
C ALA A 187 17.62 8.47 13.17
N GLY A 188 16.94 7.42 12.69
CA GLY A 188 17.53 6.35 11.90
C GLY A 188 17.51 6.56 10.38
N TRP A 189 16.94 7.66 9.86
CA TRP A 189 16.51 7.82 8.50
C TRP A 189 17.52 7.38 7.42
N PRO A 190 18.77 7.83 7.36
CA PRO A 190 19.68 7.39 6.31
C PRO A 190 20.00 5.88 6.39
N ALA A 191 20.12 5.33 7.61
CA ALA A 191 20.42 3.92 7.83
C ALA A 191 19.23 3.02 7.44
N LEU A 192 17.99 3.46 7.74
CA LEU A 192 16.77 2.77 7.33
C LEU A 192 16.68 2.62 5.82
N LEU A 193 16.98 3.67 5.06
CA LEU A 193 17.07 3.55 3.60
C LEU A 193 18.14 2.55 3.19
N GLY A 194 19.31 2.55 3.84
CA GLY A 194 20.42 1.65 3.54
C GLY A 194 20.09 0.17 3.75
N SER A 195 19.21 -0.18 4.70
CA SER A 195 18.83 -1.55 5.03
C SER A 195 17.83 -2.19 4.05
N LEU A 196 17.09 -1.38 3.29
CA LEU A 196 16.08 -1.89 2.36
C LEU A 196 16.68 -2.62 1.17
N ALA A 197 15.98 -3.65 0.70
CA ALA A 197 16.21 -4.23 -0.61
C ALA A 197 16.07 -3.19 -1.73
N ARG A 198 16.60 -3.51 -2.92
CA ARG A 198 16.49 -2.63 -4.09
C ARG A 198 15.05 -2.33 -4.48
N ASN A 199 14.19 -3.33 -4.40
CA ASN A 199 12.78 -3.23 -4.79
C ASN A 199 11.91 -3.15 -3.55
N VAL A 200 10.94 -2.23 -3.56
CA VAL A 200 10.00 -2.05 -2.47
C VAL A 200 8.57 -1.96 -2.97
N LEU A 201 7.64 -2.49 -2.20
CA LEU A 201 6.23 -2.08 -2.19
C LEU A 201 6.12 -0.96 -1.15
N LEU A 202 5.68 0.21 -1.58
CA LEU A 202 5.40 1.34 -0.68
C LEU A 202 3.91 1.42 -0.41
N SER A 203 3.50 1.21 0.84
CA SER A 203 2.15 1.47 1.31
C SER A 203 2.13 2.72 2.17
N PHE A 204 1.29 3.68 1.80
CA PHE A 204 1.13 4.95 2.49
C PHE A 204 -0.29 5.06 3.04
N ASP A 205 -0.42 4.86 4.35
CA ASP A 205 -1.62 5.21 5.09
C ASP A 205 -1.62 6.71 5.38
N CYS A 206 -2.75 7.38 5.11
CA CYS A 206 -2.85 8.81 5.37
C CYS A 206 -2.69 9.17 6.84
N ASP A 207 -3.01 8.24 7.77
CA ASP A 207 -2.91 8.48 9.21
C ASP A 207 -1.50 8.35 9.79
N CYS A 208 -0.50 7.97 8.97
CA CYS A 208 0.91 8.12 9.36
C CYS A 208 1.25 9.59 9.68
N CYS A 209 0.51 10.53 9.10
CA CYS A 209 0.66 11.96 9.33
C CYS A 209 -0.12 12.44 10.57
N GLN A 210 0.18 13.69 10.99
CA GLN A 210 -0.57 14.39 12.03
C GLN A 210 -2.06 14.52 11.67
N PRO A 211 -2.98 14.46 12.65
CA PRO A 211 -4.42 14.59 12.39
C PRO A 211 -4.86 15.91 11.76
N ASP A 212 -4.12 17.00 11.94
CA ASP A 212 -4.38 18.29 11.29
C ASP A 212 -3.83 18.34 9.85
N VAL A 213 -2.79 17.56 9.54
CA VAL A 213 -2.24 17.37 8.19
C VAL A 213 -3.12 16.45 7.37
N ALA A 214 -3.62 15.36 7.98
CA ALA A 214 -4.48 14.36 7.35
C ALA A 214 -5.78 14.14 8.15
N PRO A 215 -6.69 15.14 8.18
CA PRO A 215 -7.94 15.04 8.96
C PRO A 215 -8.94 14.02 8.39
N GLY A 216 -8.79 13.62 7.12
CA GLY A 216 -9.65 12.68 6.42
C GLY A 216 -9.23 11.23 6.61
N THR A 217 -9.02 10.80 7.86
CA THR A 217 -8.74 9.42 8.23
C THR A 217 -9.71 8.93 9.30
N MET A 218 -9.85 7.61 9.47
CA MET A 218 -10.78 7.05 10.46
C MET A 218 -10.17 6.82 11.82
N THR A 219 -8.89 6.51 11.86
CA THR A 219 -8.11 6.13 13.04
C THR A 219 -6.95 7.10 13.28
N PRO A 220 -7.23 8.43 13.39
CA PRO A 220 -6.16 9.41 13.53
C PRO A 220 -5.45 9.25 14.89
N VAL A 221 -4.12 9.23 14.86
CA VAL A 221 -3.26 9.15 16.05
C VAL A 221 -2.39 10.41 16.11
N PRO A 222 -2.30 11.10 17.27
CA PRO A 222 -1.41 12.26 17.44
C PRO A 222 0.08 11.92 17.21
N ASP A 223 0.90 12.96 17.11
CA ASP A 223 2.35 12.87 16.98
C ASP A 223 2.87 12.16 15.72
N GLY A 224 2.12 12.27 14.60
CA GLY A 224 2.49 11.76 13.30
C GLY A 224 3.50 12.63 12.54
N PHE A 225 3.72 12.28 11.28
CA PHE A 225 4.59 13.07 10.38
C PHE A 225 3.92 14.39 9.98
N GLU A 226 4.72 15.44 9.96
CA GLU A 226 4.34 16.69 9.29
C GLU A 226 4.31 16.49 7.76
N ARG A 227 3.50 17.29 7.06
CA ARG A 227 3.36 17.19 5.60
C ARG A 227 4.71 17.22 4.86
N ALA A 228 5.57 18.19 5.16
CA ALA A 228 6.87 18.33 4.50
C ALA A 228 7.80 17.15 4.81
N GLU A 229 7.67 16.56 5.99
CA GLU A 229 8.41 15.39 6.41
C GLU A 229 7.97 14.15 5.67
N ALA A 230 6.67 13.87 5.60
CA ALA A 230 6.12 12.75 4.84
C ALA A 230 6.54 12.81 3.37
N LEU A 231 6.43 13.96 2.72
CA LEU A 231 6.87 14.15 1.33
C LEU A 231 8.37 13.93 1.16
N ARG A 232 9.20 14.39 2.09
CA ARG A 232 10.65 14.15 2.05
C ARG A 232 10.99 12.66 2.21
N ILE A 233 10.30 11.96 3.10
CA ILE A 233 10.47 10.52 3.32
C ILE A 233 10.20 9.75 2.03
N VAL A 234 9.04 9.93 1.43
CA VAL A 234 8.68 9.22 0.19
C VAL A 234 9.55 9.61 -0.99
N GLN A 235 10.02 10.88 -1.07
CA GLN A 235 10.94 11.33 -2.09
C GLN A 235 12.28 10.60 -1.99
N GLN A 236 12.92 10.65 -0.84
CA GLN A 236 14.26 10.06 -0.63
C GLN A 236 14.24 8.53 -0.80
N LEU A 237 13.17 7.86 -0.31
CA LEU A 237 12.95 6.45 -0.55
C LEU A 237 12.86 6.17 -2.05
N SER A 238 12.04 6.91 -2.78
CA SER A 238 11.80 6.70 -4.20
C SER A 238 12.98 7.10 -5.10
N GLU A 239 13.87 7.97 -4.64
CA GLU A 239 15.13 8.29 -5.31
C GLU A 239 16.20 7.23 -5.10
N SER A 240 16.15 6.48 -3.99
CA SER A 240 17.15 5.48 -3.59
C SER A 240 16.74 4.03 -3.88
N ARG A 241 15.45 3.75 -4.00
CA ARG A 241 14.90 2.40 -4.21
C ARG A 241 13.93 2.38 -5.38
N ARG A 242 13.83 1.20 -6.01
CA ARG A 242 12.81 0.96 -7.01
C ARG A 242 11.48 0.67 -6.33
N VAL A 243 10.53 1.60 -6.44
CA VAL A 243 9.15 1.38 -6.01
C VAL A 243 8.46 0.55 -7.09
N LEU A 244 8.17 -0.73 -6.77
CA LEU A 244 7.46 -1.64 -7.67
C LEU A 244 5.98 -1.31 -7.77
N ALA A 245 5.41 -0.81 -6.68
CA ALA A 245 4.05 -0.31 -6.60
C ALA A 245 3.91 0.66 -5.43
N LEU A 246 2.95 1.59 -5.55
CA LEU A 246 2.51 2.50 -4.49
C LEU A 246 1.05 2.22 -4.17
N ASP A 247 0.75 1.98 -2.90
CA ASP A 247 -0.62 1.96 -2.39
C ASP A 247 -0.90 3.24 -1.59
N MET A 248 -1.99 3.94 -1.95
CA MET A 248 -2.52 5.09 -1.22
C MET A 248 -3.84 4.67 -0.57
N VAL A 249 -3.90 4.65 0.75
CA VAL A 249 -5.01 4.05 1.50
C VAL A 249 -5.53 4.93 2.62
N GLU A 250 -6.69 4.55 3.16
CA GLU A 250 -7.37 5.15 4.32
C GLU A 250 -7.71 6.64 4.14
N LEU A 251 -7.92 7.10 2.89
CA LEU A 251 -8.51 8.41 2.64
C LEU A 251 -10.04 8.33 2.77
N HIS A 252 -10.58 9.07 3.74
CA HIS A 252 -12.01 9.19 4.02
C HIS A 252 -12.52 10.60 3.67
N PRO A 253 -13.08 10.81 2.48
CA PRO A 253 -13.47 12.14 2.00
C PRO A 253 -14.49 12.84 2.88
N ASP A 254 -15.41 12.11 3.50
CA ASP A 254 -16.46 12.69 4.39
C ASP A 254 -15.87 13.33 5.65
N ARG A 255 -14.67 12.95 6.05
CA ARG A 255 -13.92 13.53 7.18
C ARG A 255 -12.90 14.55 6.73
N ASP A 256 -12.57 14.59 5.44
CA ASP A 256 -11.50 15.40 4.91
C ASP A 256 -11.92 16.87 4.77
N ARG A 257 -11.41 17.70 5.67
CA ARG A 257 -11.67 19.12 5.66
C ARG A 257 -10.93 19.79 4.50
N GLN A 258 -11.67 20.47 3.62
CA GLN A 258 -11.08 21.22 2.49
C GLN A 258 -10.16 20.38 1.60
N ASN A 259 -10.33 19.06 1.53
CA ASN A 259 -9.48 18.13 0.81
C ASN A 259 -7.99 18.16 1.25
N HIS A 260 -7.70 18.41 2.53
CA HIS A 260 -6.31 18.45 3.04
C HIS A 260 -5.62 17.11 2.85
N THR A 261 -6.30 16.02 3.28
CA THR A 261 -5.78 14.65 3.15
C THR A 261 -5.69 14.22 1.69
N ALA A 262 -6.70 14.50 0.89
CA ALA A 262 -6.67 14.21 -0.54
C ALA A 262 -5.53 14.94 -1.26
N ARG A 263 -5.26 16.22 -0.91
CA ARG A 263 -4.12 16.97 -1.45
C ARG A 263 -2.79 16.39 -1.00
N LEU A 264 -2.67 15.97 0.27
CA LEU A 264 -1.46 15.26 0.74
C LEU A 264 -1.24 13.99 -0.08
N ALA A 265 -2.26 13.14 -0.18
CA ALA A 265 -2.20 11.89 -0.92
C ALA A 265 -1.82 12.11 -2.40
N ARG A 266 -2.44 13.10 -3.07
CA ARG A 266 -2.05 13.50 -4.43
C ARG A 266 -0.58 13.88 -4.51
N ASP A 267 -0.09 14.71 -3.60
CA ASP A 267 1.29 15.19 -3.63
C ASP A 267 2.30 14.08 -3.30
N VAL A 268 1.94 13.10 -2.46
CA VAL A 268 2.72 11.86 -2.26
C VAL A 268 2.84 11.09 -3.58
N VAL A 269 1.73 10.85 -4.26
CA VAL A 269 1.72 10.15 -5.56
C VAL A 269 2.60 10.87 -6.58
N LEU A 270 2.47 12.18 -6.71
CA LEU A 270 3.27 12.98 -7.64
C LEU A 270 4.77 12.95 -7.29
N THR A 271 5.09 13.00 -6.00
CA THR A 271 6.47 12.94 -5.50
C THR A 271 7.12 11.60 -5.84
N VAL A 272 6.43 10.48 -5.57
CA VAL A 272 6.90 9.14 -5.91
C VAL A 272 7.06 8.98 -7.43
N ALA A 273 6.09 9.42 -8.22
CA ALA A 273 6.11 9.33 -9.68
C ALA A 273 7.31 10.10 -10.28
N ALA A 274 7.53 11.34 -9.85
CA ALA A 274 8.65 12.15 -10.30
C ALA A 274 10.00 11.56 -9.89
N ALA A 275 10.13 11.06 -8.66
CA ALA A 275 11.35 10.43 -8.18
C ALA A 275 11.65 9.13 -8.93
N GLN A 276 10.65 8.28 -9.16
CA GLN A 276 10.81 7.01 -9.90
C GLN A 276 11.13 7.23 -11.38
N SER A 277 10.62 8.29 -12.00
CA SER A 277 11.03 8.70 -13.36
C SER A 277 12.52 8.97 -13.44
N ARG A 278 13.06 9.72 -12.48
CA ARG A 278 14.50 10.00 -12.38
C ARG A 278 15.33 8.75 -12.06
N TYR A 279 14.85 7.92 -11.12
CA TYR A 279 15.50 6.65 -10.74
C TYR A 279 15.67 5.72 -11.94
N GLN A 280 14.62 5.53 -12.73
CA GLN A 280 14.68 4.68 -13.92
C GLN A 280 15.58 5.25 -15.01
N ALA A 281 15.59 6.57 -15.21
CA ALA A 281 16.48 7.22 -16.16
C ALA A 281 17.96 7.04 -15.78
N ALA A 282 18.28 7.06 -14.50
CA ALA A 282 19.64 6.90 -13.97
C ALA A 282 20.10 5.43 -13.89
N THR A 283 19.17 4.45 -13.98
CA THR A 283 19.50 3.02 -13.82
C THR A 283 19.75 2.37 -15.19
N PRO A 284 20.94 1.77 -15.45
CA PRO A 284 21.25 1.11 -16.71
C PRO A 284 20.29 -0.02 -17.05
N ALA A 285 20.07 -0.28 -18.34
CA ALA A 285 19.16 -1.31 -18.85
C ALA A 285 19.49 -2.74 -18.36
N ALA A 286 20.76 -3.05 -18.08
CA ALA A 286 21.21 -4.35 -17.55
C ALA A 286 20.64 -4.68 -16.15
N GLY A 287 20.09 -3.70 -15.43
CA GLY A 287 19.42 -3.89 -14.13
C GLY A 287 17.88 -3.96 -14.22
N ARG A 288 17.32 -3.95 -15.42
CA ARG A 288 15.87 -4.09 -15.62
C ARG A 288 15.46 -5.56 -15.58
N LEU A 289 14.29 -5.84 -15.01
CA LEU A 289 13.72 -7.19 -15.02
C LEU A 289 13.50 -7.67 -16.47
N PRO A 290 13.67 -8.98 -16.76
CA PRO A 290 13.34 -9.53 -18.08
C PRO A 290 11.86 -9.27 -18.38
N SER A 291 11.58 -8.84 -19.62
CA SER A 291 10.19 -8.67 -20.08
C SER A 291 9.51 -10.03 -20.06
N THR A 292 8.44 -10.19 -19.30
CA THR A 292 7.62 -11.41 -19.26
C THR A 292 6.70 -11.50 -20.48
N LYS A 293 7.27 -11.45 -21.70
CA LYS A 293 6.58 -11.91 -22.90
C LYS A 293 6.89 -13.38 -23.10
N SER A 294 6.20 -14.26 -22.39
CA SER A 294 6.00 -15.62 -22.85
C SER A 294 4.85 -15.58 -23.87
N GLU A 295 5.16 -15.74 -25.15
CA GLU A 295 4.15 -16.04 -26.16
C GLU A 295 3.31 -17.25 -25.70
N PRO A 296 1.97 -17.20 -25.83
CA PRO A 296 1.17 -18.38 -25.55
C PRO A 296 1.55 -19.47 -26.54
N LYS A 297 2.09 -20.59 -26.04
CA LYS A 297 2.30 -21.80 -26.85
C LYS A 297 0.97 -22.22 -27.45
N ARG A 298 0.86 -22.15 -28.77
CA ARG A 298 -0.27 -22.73 -29.52
C ARG A 298 -0.39 -24.20 -29.14
N PRO A 299 -1.59 -24.73 -28.84
CA PRO A 299 -1.78 -26.13 -28.63
C PRO A 299 -1.41 -26.88 -29.93
N SER A 300 -0.49 -27.84 -29.82
CA SER A 300 -0.19 -28.76 -30.91
C SER A 300 -1.44 -29.60 -31.18
N LYS A 301 -1.91 -29.55 -32.42
CA LYS A 301 -2.93 -30.48 -32.93
C LYS A 301 -2.36 -31.89 -32.90
N LEU A 302 -2.98 -32.75 -32.13
CA LEU A 302 -3.03 -34.19 -32.28
C LEU A 302 -4.51 -34.60 -32.24
#